data_5f1dd1b04ebc9b377625df2584805e5e
#
_entry.id   5f1dd1b04ebc9b377625df2584805e5e
#
_cell.length_a   1.000
_cell.length_b   1.000
_cell.length_c   1.000
_cell.angle_alpha   90.00
_cell.angle_beta   90.00
_cell.angle_gamma   90.00
#
_symmetry.space_group_name_H-M   'P 1'
#
loop_
_entity.id
_entity.type
_entity.pdbx_description
1 polymer ?
#
loop_
_entity_poly.entity_id
_entity_poly.type
_entity_poly.pdbx_seq_one_letter_code
_entity_poly.pdbx_strand_id
1 'polypeptide(L)'
;MTGLPLLFMIFLVALVYASVGHGGASGYLAILAVFTTASSSQMSTTALILNLFVAGTAWATFWRAGHGSVELIWPFLVGSIPCAIVGGRLRVTSPMYDGLLALALAFAAARLVVSATSPTASTVMRRPRRAPAMLMGSIIGLISGIVGVGGAIFLSPVMILRRWADAKETAAASACFIVLNSAAGLFGRFSVGSLDAGAVLPLVGAALAGGVVGSRLGAGVLPRPALCRILAGVLMIAIAKRIMPWWS
;
A
#
# COMPACT_ATOMS: atom_id res chain seq x y z
N MET A 1 -5.01 -8.59 21.08
CA MET A 1 -5.87 -7.61 21.78
C MET A 1 -6.16 -6.46 20.82
N THR A 2 -7.35 -6.43 20.24
CA THR A 2 -7.83 -5.33 19.39
C THR A 2 -8.39 -4.23 20.28
N GLY A 3 -7.49 -3.41 20.86
CA GLY A 3 -7.91 -2.27 21.66
C GLY A 3 -8.47 -1.15 20.76
N LEU A 4 -9.41 -0.35 21.29
CA LEU A 4 -10.00 0.80 20.61
C LEU A 4 -8.94 1.74 19.97
N PRO A 5 -7.77 2.01 20.60
CA PRO A 5 -6.70 2.79 19.98
C PRO A 5 -6.14 2.19 18.68
N LEU A 6 -6.00 0.86 18.61
CA LEU A 6 -5.53 0.17 17.40
C LEU A 6 -6.53 0.32 16.25
N LEU A 7 -7.82 0.12 16.52
CA LEU A 7 -8.89 0.29 15.54
C LEU A 7 -8.94 1.73 15.01
N PHE A 8 -8.82 2.71 15.89
CA PHE A 8 -8.79 4.11 15.51
C PHE A 8 -7.58 4.47 14.63
N MET A 9 -6.40 3.94 14.94
CA MET A 9 -5.20 4.15 14.11
C MET A 9 -5.34 3.48 12.74
N ILE A 10 -5.89 2.27 12.66
CA ILE A 10 -6.18 1.60 11.39
C ILE A 10 -7.18 2.41 10.55
N PHE A 11 -8.24 2.92 11.18
CA PHE A 11 -9.20 3.81 10.52
C PHE A 11 -8.53 5.06 9.95
N LEU A 12 -7.69 5.77 10.73
CA LEU A 12 -6.98 6.96 10.28
C LEU A 12 -6.03 6.67 9.11
N VAL A 13 -5.28 5.59 9.18
CA VAL A 13 -4.41 5.16 8.07
C VAL A 13 -5.23 4.88 6.82
N ALA A 14 -6.31 4.11 6.94
CA ALA A 14 -7.19 3.81 5.82
C ALA A 14 -7.76 5.08 5.19
N LEU A 15 -8.24 6.01 6.01
CA LEU A 15 -8.79 7.30 5.57
C LEU A 15 -7.78 8.09 4.73
N VAL A 16 -6.56 8.24 5.23
CA VAL A 16 -5.55 9.04 4.56
C VAL A 16 -5.05 8.36 3.28
N TYR A 17 -4.75 7.06 3.34
CA TYR A 17 -4.25 6.35 2.17
C TYR A 17 -5.31 6.21 1.07
N ALA A 18 -6.56 5.92 1.42
CA ALA A 18 -7.64 5.84 0.44
C ALA A 18 -7.93 7.19 -0.24
N SER A 19 -7.70 8.31 0.44
CA SER A 19 -7.86 9.64 -0.15
C SER A 19 -6.90 9.94 -1.31
N VAL A 20 -5.81 9.18 -1.43
CA VAL A 20 -4.83 9.28 -2.52
C VAL A 20 -4.80 8.03 -3.40
N GLY A 21 -5.83 7.18 -3.33
CA GLY A 21 -5.93 5.95 -4.13
C GLY A 21 -5.02 4.81 -3.66
N HIS A 22 -4.61 4.80 -2.37
CA HIS A 22 -3.74 3.77 -1.80
C HIS A 22 -4.49 2.93 -0.76
N GLY A 23 -4.02 1.68 -0.53
CA GLY A 23 -4.64 0.75 0.42
C GLY A 23 -4.20 0.93 1.87
N GLY A 24 -3.01 1.48 2.12
CA GLY A 24 -2.50 1.76 3.47
C GLY A 24 -1.62 0.68 4.10
N ALA A 25 -1.21 -0.37 3.38
CA ALA A 25 -0.46 -1.49 3.98
C ALA A 25 0.80 -1.08 4.71
N SER A 26 1.59 -0.13 4.19
CA SER A 26 2.78 0.36 4.90
C SER A 26 2.44 0.96 6.26
N GLY A 27 1.34 1.71 6.35
CA GLY A 27 0.83 2.23 7.62
C GLY A 27 0.32 1.12 8.54
N TYR A 28 -0.41 0.13 8.02
CA TYR A 28 -0.88 -1.02 8.81
C TYR A 28 0.28 -1.84 9.34
N LEU A 29 1.28 -2.16 8.51
CA LEU A 29 2.48 -2.87 8.93
C LEU A 29 3.24 -2.11 10.03
N ALA A 30 3.34 -0.79 9.89
CA ALA A 30 3.96 0.06 10.90
C ALA A 30 3.22 -0.02 12.24
N ILE A 31 1.89 0.14 12.22
CA ILE A 31 1.04 0.07 13.41
C ILE A 31 1.08 -1.34 14.03
N LEU A 32 0.92 -2.39 13.22
CA LEU A 32 0.96 -3.77 13.71
C LEU A 32 2.32 -4.10 14.33
N ALA A 33 3.43 -3.65 13.74
CA ALA A 33 4.77 -3.85 14.28
C ALA A 33 5.00 -3.14 15.62
N VAL A 34 4.33 -2.01 15.86
CA VAL A 34 4.46 -1.24 17.11
C VAL A 34 3.53 -1.77 18.20
N PHE A 35 2.29 -2.10 17.85
CA PHE A 35 1.22 -2.35 18.81
C PHE A 35 0.87 -3.83 18.99
N THR A 36 1.47 -4.73 18.21
CA THR A 36 1.19 -6.17 18.30
C THR A 36 2.48 -7.00 18.37
N THR A 37 2.34 -8.23 18.86
CA THR A 37 3.40 -9.26 18.84
C THR A 37 3.22 -10.23 17.67
N ALA A 38 2.47 -9.84 16.65
CA ALA A 38 2.20 -10.67 15.49
C ALA A 38 3.49 -10.99 14.70
N SER A 39 3.58 -12.21 14.21
CA SER A 39 4.70 -12.62 13.36
C SER A 39 4.70 -11.84 12.04
N SER A 40 5.85 -11.76 11.37
CA SER A 40 5.99 -11.10 10.06
C SER A 40 5.00 -11.61 9.02
N SER A 41 4.70 -12.92 9.05
CA SER A 41 3.71 -13.54 8.17
C SER A 41 2.29 -13.06 8.49
N GLN A 42 1.91 -13.03 9.76
CA GLN A 42 0.59 -12.55 10.20
C GLN A 42 0.39 -11.07 9.87
N MET A 43 1.40 -10.22 10.16
CA MET A 43 1.36 -8.80 9.82
C MET A 43 1.17 -8.57 8.32
N SER A 44 1.96 -9.26 7.49
CA SER A 44 1.87 -9.15 6.03
C SER A 44 0.52 -9.61 5.50
N THR A 45 0.01 -10.73 6.00
CA THR A 45 -1.28 -11.28 5.57
C THR A 45 -2.43 -10.34 5.97
N THR A 46 -2.41 -9.84 7.22
CA THR A 46 -3.38 -8.85 7.68
C THR A 46 -3.34 -7.58 6.83
N ALA A 47 -2.15 -7.05 6.56
CA ALA A 47 -1.99 -5.84 5.75
C ALA A 47 -2.52 -6.02 4.31
N LEU A 48 -2.30 -7.18 3.69
CA LEU A 48 -2.84 -7.50 2.36
C LEU A 48 -4.37 -7.61 2.37
N ILE A 49 -4.96 -8.18 3.43
CA ILE A 49 -6.43 -8.24 3.59
C ILE A 49 -6.99 -6.83 3.70
N LEU A 50 -6.47 -6.01 4.60
CA LEU A 50 -6.93 -4.62 4.77
C LEU A 50 -6.79 -3.83 3.47
N ASN A 51 -5.67 -4.03 2.74
CA ASN A 51 -5.45 -3.41 1.44
C ASN A 51 -6.51 -3.81 0.41
N LEU A 52 -6.88 -5.08 0.35
CA LEU A 52 -7.87 -5.57 -0.60
C LEU A 52 -9.19 -4.79 -0.47
N PHE A 53 -9.64 -4.59 0.76
CA PHE A 53 -10.88 -3.86 1.03
C PHE A 53 -10.72 -2.35 0.81
N VAL A 54 -9.69 -1.74 1.37
CA VAL A 54 -9.51 -0.28 1.31
C VAL A 54 -9.16 0.19 -0.10
N ALA A 55 -8.22 -0.47 -0.76
CA ALA A 55 -7.90 -0.16 -2.16
C ALA A 55 -9.06 -0.51 -3.10
N GLY A 56 -9.87 -1.52 -2.77
CA GLY A 56 -11.10 -1.86 -3.51
C GLY A 56 -12.10 -0.71 -3.50
N THR A 57 -12.33 -0.07 -2.35
CA THR A 57 -13.19 1.13 -2.26
C THR A 57 -12.62 2.29 -3.07
N ALA A 58 -11.32 2.54 -2.97
CA ALA A 58 -10.64 3.59 -3.73
C ALA A 58 -10.70 3.31 -5.24
N TRP A 59 -10.39 2.08 -5.66
CA TRP A 59 -10.48 1.67 -7.06
C TRP A 59 -11.88 1.89 -7.62
N ALA A 60 -12.91 1.41 -6.94
CA ALA A 60 -14.28 1.61 -7.36
C ALA A 60 -14.66 3.10 -7.48
N THR A 61 -14.22 3.93 -6.52
CA THR A 61 -14.50 5.37 -6.51
C THR A 61 -13.82 6.09 -7.67
N PHE A 62 -12.50 5.94 -7.82
CA PHE A 62 -11.75 6.61 -8.87
C PHE A 62 -12.09 6.09 -10.27
N TRP A 63 -12.40 4.79 -10.41
CA TRP A 63 -12.81 4.21 -11.69
C TRP A 63 -14.16 4.72 -12.15
N ARG A 64 -15.15 4.77 -11.24
CA ARG A 64 -16.49 5.35 -11.53
C ARG A 64 -16.42 6.85 -11.84
N ALA A 65 -15.43 7.55 -11.31
CA ALA A 65 -15.19 8.96 -11.62
C ALA A 65 -14.49 9.18 -12.99
N GLY A 66 -14.28 8.10 -13.78
CA GLY A 66 -13.72 8.19 -15.13
C GLY A 66 -12.19 8.29 -15.19
N HIS A 67 -11.48 8.04 -14.08
CA HIS A 67 -10.01 8.12 -14.04
C HIS A 67 -9.32 6.78 -14.28
N GLY A 68 -10.06 5.71 -14.58
CA GLY A 68 -9.52 4.37 -14.88
C GLY A 68 -8.93 4.28 -16.28
N SER A 69 -7.75 3.70 -16.42
CA SER A 69 -7.11 3.41 -17.70
C SER A 69 -6.50 2.01 -17.69
N VAL A 70 -7.14 1.09 -18.42
CA VAL A 70 -6.63 -0.29 -18.59
C VAL A 70 -5.29 -0.27 -19.32
N GLU A 71 -5.16 0.55 -20.37
CA GLU A 71 -3.93 0.66 -21.15
C GLU A 71 -2.71 1.05 -20.29
N LEU A 72 -2.93 1.88 -19.28
CA LEU A 72 -1.87 2.31 -18.37
C LEU A 72 -1.42 1.18 -17.47
N ILE A 73 -2.36 0.41 -16.91
CA ILE A 73 -2.05 -0.48 -15.79
C ILE A 73 -1.73 -1.92 -16.19
N TRP A 74 -2.31 -2.44 -17.30
CA TRP A 74 -2.18 -3.85 -17.66
C TRP A 74 -0.73 -4.34 -17.85
N PRO A 75 0.23 -3.54 -18.40
CA PRO A 75 1.59 -4.03 -18.56
C PRO A 75 2.27 -4.30 -17.22
N PHE A 76 2.00 -3.46 -16.21
CA PHE A 76 2.50 -3.67 -14.86
C PHE A 76 1.89 -4.90 -14.21
N LEU A 77 0.59 -5.14 -14.41
CA LEU A 77 -0.14 -6.27 -13.83
C LEU A 77 0.34 -7.61 -14.37
N VAL A 78 0.60 -7.72 -15.66
CA VAL A 78 1.12 -8.95 -16.28
C VAL A 78 2.43 -9.40 -15.62
N GLY A 79 3.32 -8.46 -15.32
CA GLY A 79 4.56 -8.77 -14.62
C GLY A 79 4.35 -8.99 -13.12
N SER A 80 3.52 -8.17 -12.48
CA SER A 80 3.44 -8.12 -11.01
C SER A 80 2.64 -9.27 -10.39
N ILE A 81 1.54 -9.69 -11.01
CA ILE A 81 0.66 -10.72 -10.43
C ILE A 81 1.40 -12.06 -10.23
N PRO A 82 2.08 -12.64 -11.25
CA PRO A 82 2.85 -13.86 -11.05
C PRO A 82 3.95 -13.71 -10.00
N CYS A 83 4.67 -12.59 -10.04
CA CYS A 83 5.74 -12.31 -9.10
C CYS A 83 5.24 -12.07 -7.67
N ALA A 84 4.05 -11.47 -7.49
CA ALA A 84 3.43 -11.31 -6.17
C ALA A 84 2.99 -12.66 -5.58
N ILE A 85 2.51 -13.60 -6.41
CA ILE A 85 2.21 -14.97 -5.96
C ILE A 85 3.48 -15.66 -5.49
N VAL A 86 4.56 -15.58 -6.28
CA VAL A 86 5.87 -16.15 -5.91
C VAL A 86 6.38 -15.51 -4.62
N GLY A 87 6.38 -14.17 -4.54
CA GLY A 87 6.79 -13.43 -3.35
C GLY A 87 5.99 -13.80 -2.10
N GLY A 88 4.68 -14.03 -2.25
CA GLY A 88 3.80 -14.49 -1.16
C GLY A 88 4.15 -15.88 -0.64
N ARG A 89 4.68 -16.77 -1.49
CA ARG A 89 5.13 -18.14 -1.12
C ARG A 89 6.51 -18.15 -0.49
N LEU A 90 7.35 -17.17 -0.80
CA LEU A 90 8.72 -17.13 -0.30
C LEU A 90 8.74 -16.93 1.22
N ARG A 91 9.41 -17.86 1.90
CA ARG A 91 9.74 -17.73 3.31
C ARG A 91 11.10 -17.07 3.41
N VAL A 92 11.14 -15.80 3.78
CA VAL A 92 12.38 -15.07 4.01
C VAL A 92 12.74 -15.09 5.49
N THR A 93 14.02 -15.00 5.81
CA THR A 93 14.49 -14.89 7.20
C THR A 93 13.99 -13.58 7.83
N SER A 94 13.84 -13.57 9.17
CA SER A 94 13.38 -12.37 9.87
C SER A 94 14.23 -11.13 9.56
N PRO A 95 15.59 -11.19 9.55
CA PRO A 95 16.41 -10.04 9.19
C PRO A 95 16.16 -9.53 7.76
N MET A 96 16.00 -10.43 6.81
CA MET A 96 15.72 -10.06 5.41
C MET A 96 14.33 -9.42 5.28
N TYR A 97 13.32 -9.97 5.96
CA TYR A 97 11.99 -9.36 6.00
C TYR A 97 12.03 -7.96 6.60
N ASP A 98 12.71 -7.80 7.74
CA ASP A 98 12.82 -6.53 8.45
C ASP A 98 13.54 -5.47 7.62
N GLY A 99 14.60 -5.85 6.90
CA GLY A 99 15.30 -4.97 5.97
C GLY A 99 14.40 -4.52 4.81
N LEU A 100 13.69 -5.45 4.18
CA LEU A 100 12.73 -5.13 3.10
C LEU A 100 11.58 -4.27 3.60
N LEU A 101 11.05 -4.56 4.80
CA LEU A 101 10.00 -3.75 5.42
C LEU A 101 10.51 -2.34 5.74
N ALA A 102 11.69 -2.20 6.35
CA ALA A 102 12.28 -0.91 6.65
C ALA A 102 12.49 -0.07 5.38
N LEU A 103 13.00 -0.69 4.32
CA LEU A 103 13.15 -0.05 3.01
C LEU A 103 11.81 0.42 2.43
N ALA A 104 10.78 -0.42 2.49
CA ALA A 104 9.44 -0.09 2.04
C ALA A 104 8.83 1.07 2.83
N LEU A 105 8.98 1.05 4.16
CA LEU A 105 8.49 2.10 5.05
C LEU A 105 9.25 3.42 4.85
N ALA A 106 10.58 3.38 4.67
CA ALA A 106 11.40 4.55 4.37
C ALA A 106 10.98 5.19 3.04
N PHE A 107 10.78 4.36 2.02
CA PHE A 107 10.28 4.84 0.73
C PHE A 107 8.87 5.45 0.86
N ALA A 108 8.00 4.83 1.66
CA ALA A 108 6.67 5.34 1.96
C ALA A 108 6.72 6.72 2.64
N ALA A 109 7.56 6.85 3.67
CA ALA A 109 7.73 8.10 4.41
C ALA A 109 8.26 9.22 3.49
N ALA A 110 9.32 8.93 2.74
CA ALA A 110 9.88 9.87 1.77
C ALA A 110 8.82 10.33 0.73
N ARG A 111 8.03 9.37 0.23
CA ARG A 111 6.95 9.65 -0.72
C ARG A 111 5.88 10.58 -0.14
N LEU A 112 5.49 10.37 1.12
CA LEU A 112 4.48 11.20 1.79
C LEU A 112 4.99 12.64 2.00
N VAL A 113 6.26 12.80 2.37
CA VAL A 113 6.90 14.12 2.52
C VAL A 113 6.93 14.86 1.18
N VAL A 114 7.40 14.19 0.11
CA VAL A 114 7.49 14.80 -1.24
C VAL A 114 6.09 15.14 -1.78
N SER A 115 5.09 14.29 -1.53
CA SER A 115 3.72 14.55 -1.99
C SER A 115 3.08 15.79 -1.35
N ALA A 116 3.55 16.17 -0.15
CA ALA A 116 3.07 17.36 0.55
C ALA A 116 3.55 18.68 -0.10
N THR A 117 4.56 18.63 -0.97
CA THR A 117 5.25 19.81 -1.50
C THR A 117 5.15 19.98 -3.03
N SER A 118 4.63 19.00 -3.76
CA SER A 118 4.67 19.02 -5.23
C SER A 118 3.48 19.76 -5.85
N PRO A 119 3.73 20.79 -6.70
CA PRO A 119 2.69 21.45 -7.49
C PRO A 119 2.18 20.53 -8.60
N THR A 120 0.90 20.64 -8.92
CA THR A 120 0.26 19.93 -10.03
C THR A 120 0.62 20.63 -11.34
N ALA A 121 1.66 20.20 -12.01
CA ALA A 121 2.01 20.73 -13.33
C ALA A 121 1.26 19.97 -14.42
N SER A 122 0.50 20.68 -15.24
CA SER A 122 -0.11 20.17 -16.47
C SER A 122 0.98 20.01 -17.55
N THR A 123 1.27 18.80 -17.96
CA THR A 123 2.26 18.47 -18.99
C THR A 123 1.79 17.29 -19.83
N VAL A 124 2.24 17.22 -21.07
CA VAL A 124 1.96 16.14 -22.01
C VAL A 124 2.30 14.77 -21.40
N MET A 125 1.29 13.91 -21.25
CA MET A 125 1.43 12.57 -20.70
C MET A 125 1.99 11.62 -21.76
N ARG A 126 2.95 10.77 -21.36
CA ARG A 126 3.54 9.73 -22.23
C ARG A 126 3.22 8.36 -21.64
N ARG A 127 2.54 7.52 -22.39
CA ARG A 127 2.28 6.13 -21.92
C ARG A 127 3.59 5.34 -21.82
N PRO A 128 3.73 4.47 -20.79
CA PRO A 128 4.93 3.68 -20.60
C PRO A 128 5.10 2.64 -21.74
N ARG A 129 6.35 2.35 -22.08
CA ARG A 129 6.67 1.22 -22.97
C ARG A 129 6.32 -0.09 -22.23
N ARG A 130 5.77 -1.08 -22.95
CA ARG A 130 5.27 -2.34 -22.36
C ARG A 130 6.35 -3.12 -21.62
N ALA A 131 7.50 -3.39 -22.25
CA ALA A 131 8.55 -4.23 -21.67
C ALA A 131 9.13 -3.64 -20.35
N PRO A 132 9.55 -2.36 -20.28
CA PRO A 132 9.96 -1.75 -19.02
C PRO A 132 8.87 -1.73 -17.94
N ALA A 133 7.61 -1.56 -18.33
CA ALA A 133 6.50 -1.57 -17.39
C ALA A 133 6.27 -2.98 -16.80
N MET A 134 6.35 -4.03 -17.64
CA MET A 134 6.27 -5.43 -17.18
C MET A 134 7.41 -5.77 -16.22
N LEU A 135 8.67 -5.41 -16.56
CA LEU A 135 9.81 -5.65 -15.69
C LEU A 135 9.68 -4.94 -14.34
N MET A 136 9.27 -3.67 -14.37
CA MET A 136 9.02 -2.91 -13.15
C MET A 136 7.88 -3.52 -12.33
N GLY A 137 6.80 -3.93 -12.97
CA GLY A 137 5.70 -4.65 -12.36
C GLY A 137 6.19 -5.92 -11.65
N SER A 138 7.04 -6.72 -12.31
CA SER A 138 7.61 -7.96 -11.75
C SER A 138 8.40 -7.70 -10.47
N ILE A 139 9.30 -6.72 -10.48
CA ILE A 139 10.12 -6.36 -9.31
C ILE A 139 9.21 -5.88 -8.16
N ILE A 140 8.30 -4.97 -8.46
CA ILE A 140 7.37 -4.43 -7.45
C ILE A 140 6.47 -5.54 -6.91
N GLY A 141 5.96 -6.42 -7.79
CA GLY A 141 5.10 -7.54 -7.40
C GLY A 141 5.80 -8.50 -6.46
N LEU A 142 7.06 -8.88 -6.76
CA LEU A 142 7.86 -9.76 -5.92
C LEU A 142 8.06 -9.18 -4.51
N ILE A 143 8.53 -7.94 -4.43
CA ILE A 143 8.75 -7.25 -3.14
C ILE A 143 7.43 -7.11 -2.37
N SER A 144 6.37 -6.71 -3.08
CA SER A 144 5.03 -6.57 -2.52
C SER A 144 4.48 -7.88 -1.96
N GLY A 145 4.68 -8.99 -2.66
CA GLY A 145 4.29 -10.32 -2.20
C GLY A 145 5.04 -10.74 -0.94
N ILE A 146 6.35 -10.52 -0.87
CA ILE A 146 7.18 -10.83 0.31
C ILE A 146 6.76 -10.01 1.52
N VAL A 147 6.72 -8.69 1.36
CA VAL A 147 6.52 -7.74 2.48
C VAL A 147 5.04 -7.59 2.87
N GLY A 148 4.12 -7.73 1.90
CA GLY A 148 2.69 -7.51 2.13
C GLY A 148 2.26 -6.05 1.96
N VAL A 149 2.95 -5.26 1.12
CA VAL A 149 2.70 -3.79 0.98
C VAL A 149 1.70 -3.46 -0.14
N GLY A 150 1.36 -4.41 -1.02
CA GLY A 150 0.46 -4.18 -2.16
C GLY A 150 1.08 -3.41 -3.34
N GLY A 151 2.30 -2.88 -3.21
CA GLY A 151 3.18 -2.41 -4.27
C GLY A 151 2.96 -1.00 -4.83
N ALA A 152 1.77 -0.41 -4.73
CA ALA A 152 1.50 0.89 -5.34
C ALA A 152 2.36 2.04 -4.79
N ILE A 153 2.88 1.89 -3.58
CA ILE A 153 3.76 2.88 -2.98
C ILE A 153 5.02 3.10 -3.83
N PHE A 154 5.49 2.07 -4.52
CA PHE A 154 6.61 2.13 -5.46
C PHE A 154 6.16 2.59 -6.85
N LEU A 155 4.95 2.17 -7.29
CA LEU A 155 4.44 2.45 -8.64
C LEU A 155 4.05 3.92 -8.82
N SER A 156 3.32 4.50 -7.86
CA SER A 156 2.77 5.86 -7.97
C SER A 156 3.82 6.94 -8.19
N PRO A 157 4.96 7.00 -7.46
CA PRO A 157 5.99 8.00 -7.70
C PRO A 157 6.57 7.90 -9.10
N VAL A 158 6.77 6.69 -9.58
CA VAL A 158 7.34 6.45 -10.92
C VAL A 158 6.37 6.94 -11.99
N MET A 159 5.08 6.66 -11.87
CA MET A 159 4.07 7.15 -12.81
C MET A 159 4.07 8.67 -12.89
N ILE A 160 4.12 9.36 -11.74
CA ILE A 160 4.12 10.82 -11.68
C ILE A 160 5.45 11.40 -12.20
N LEU A 161 6.59 10.90 -11.73
CA LEU A 161 7.92 11.39 -12.12
C LEU A 161 8.21 11.18 -13.60
N ARG A 162 7.76 10.05 -14.16
CA ARG A 162 7.88 9.74 -15.59
C ARG A 162 6.80 10.40 -16.44
N ARG A 163 5.84 11.10 -15.81
CA ARG A 163 4.70 11.73 -16.49
C ARG A 163 3.88 10.75 -17.33
N TRP A 164 3.68 9.52 -16.79
CA TRP A 164 2.88 8.51 -17.47
C TRP A 164 1.38 8.67 -17.19
N ALA A 165 1.04 9.31 -16.08
CA ALA A 165 -0.33 9.56 -15.64
C ALA A 165 -0.40 10.82 -14.77
N ASP A 166 -1.57 11.45 -14.74
CA ASP A 166 -1.85 12.51 -13.77
C ASP A 166 -2.12 11.93 -12.36
N ALA A 167 -2.38 12.80 -11.39
CA ALA A 167 -2.58 12.38 -10.01
C ALA A 167 -3.80 11.47 -9.84
N LYS A 168 -4.89 11.71 -10.59
CA LYS A 168 -6.14 10.95 -10.48
C LYS A 168 -6.05 9.63 -11.24
N GLU A 169 -5.50 9.62 -12.45
CA GLU A 169 -5.18 8.38 -13.17
C GLU A 169 -4.20 7.51 -12.36
N THR A 170 -3.16 8.14 -11.77
CA THR A 170 -2.22 7.43 -10.89
C THR A 170 -2.92 6.82 -9.69
N ALA A 171 -3.86 7.52 -9.06
CA ALA A 171 -4.63 7.00 -7.93
C ALA A 171 -5.50 5.81 -8.35
N ALA A 172 -6.20 5.90 -9.48
CA ALA A 172 -7.01 4.80 -10.02
C ALA A 172 -6.16 3.57 -10.37
N ALA A 173 -5.05 3.77 -11.09
CA ALA A 173 -4.12 2.71 -11.47
C ALA A 173 -3.48 2.06 -10.24
N SER A 174 -3.06 2.86 -9.27
CA SER A 174 -2.47 2.38 -8.02
C SER A 174 -3.45 1.55 -7.19
N ALA A 175 -4.70 1.99 -7.07
CA ALA A 175 -5.72 1.26 -6.35
C ALA A 175 -6.00 -0.10 -7.01
N CYS A 176 -6.14 -0.14 -8.34
CA CYS A 176 -6.27 -1.39 -9.11
C CYS A 176 -5.07 -2.32 -8.90
N PHE A 177 -3.85 -1.77 -8.98
CA PHE A 177 -2.61 -2.51 -8.77
C PHE A 177 -2.53 -3.13 -7.37
N ILE A 178 -2.92 -2.37 -6.33
CA ILE A 178 -2.95 -2.87 -4.95
C ILE A 178 -3.93 -4.03 -4.81
N VAL A 179 -5.15 -3.89 -5.30
CA VAL A 179 -6.18 -4.93 -5.19
C VAL A 179 -5.67 -6.24 -5.78
N LEU A 180 -5.19 -6.19 -7.03
CA LEU A 180 -4.76 -7.40 -7.73
C LEU A 180 -3.49 -8.00 -7.14
N ASN A 181 -2.51 -7.18 -6.75
CA ASN A 181 -1.31 -7.69 -6.08
C ASN A 181 -1.56 -8.18 -4.65
N SER A 182 -2.49 -7.56 -3.91
CA SER A 182 -2.88 -8.05 -2.60
C SER A 182 -3.59 -9.40 -2.70
N ALA A 183 -4.51 -9.56 -3.66
CA ALA A 183 -5.14 -10.85 -3.92
C ALA A 183 -4.11 -11.91 -4.35
N ALA A 184 -3.19 -11.56 -5.26
CA ALA A 184 -2.11 -12.45 -5.70
C ALA A 184 -1.16 -12.86 -4.56
N GLY A 185 -0.74 -11.90 -3.73
CA GLY A 185 0.09 -12.15 -2.57
C GLY A 185 -0.60 -13.01 -1.51
N LEU A 186 -1.89 -12.78 -1.26
CA LEU A 186 -2.71 -13.64 -0.39
C LEU A 186 -2.84 -15.05 -0.96
N PHE A 187 -3.10 -15.19 -2.26
CA PHE A 187 -3.13 -16.50 -2.91
C PHE A 187 -1.80 -17.24 -2.76
N GLY A 188 -0.68 -16.54 -2.89
CA GLY A 188 0.64 -17.10 -2.63
C GLY A 188 0.82 -17.59 -1.18
N ARG A 189 0.20 -16.91 -0.21
CA ARG A 189 0.29 -17.21 1.24
C ARG A 189 -0.71 -18.23 1.74
N PHE A 190 -1.68 -18.65 0.92
CA PHE A 190 -2.81 -19.50 1.36
C PHE A 190 -2.39 -20.81 2.05
N SER A 191 -1.17 -21.27 1.82
CA SER A 191 -0.60 -22.48 2.43
C SER A 191 0.32 -22.19 3.64
N VAL A 192 0.48 -20.93 4.08
CA VAL A 192 1.60 -20.52 4.96
C VAL A 192 1.18 -20.16 6.39
N GLY A 193 -0.10 -20.04 6.73
CA GLY A 193 -0.45 -19.70 8.11
C GLY A 193 -1.95 -19.65 8.43
N SER A 194 -2.28 -19.95 9.67
CA SER A 194 -3.61 -19.75 10.23
C SER A 194 -3.81 -18.27 10.57
N LEU A 195 -4.81 -17.65 9.95
CA LEU A 195 -5.30 -16.34 10.33
C LEU A 195 -6.30 -16.48 11.48
N ASP A 196 -6.13 -15.70 12.52
CA ASP A 196 -7.17 -15.49 13.50
C ASP A 196 -8.21 -14.51 12.93
N ALA A 197 -9.27 -15.05 12.36
CA ALA A 197 -10.35 -14.27 11.79
C ALA A 197 -11.00 -13.33 12.82
N GLY A 198 -11.07 -13.75 14.09
CA GLY A 198 -11.62 -12.94 15.18
C GLY A 198 -10.80 -11.66 15.43
N ALA A 199 -9.49 -11.75 15.30
CA ALA A 199 -8.60 -10.59 15.44
C ALA A 199 -8.61 -9.68 14.20
N VAL A 200 -8.76 -10.24 12.99
CA VAL A 200 -8.68 -9.49 11.74
C VAL A 200 -9.99 -8.78 11.38
N LEU A 201 -11.14 -9.36 11.68
CA LEU A 201 -12.45 -8.83 11.29
C LEU A 201 -12.73 -7.40 11.83
N PRO A 202 -12.45 -7.07 13.11
CA PRO A 202 -12.58 -5.68 13.58
C PRO A 202 -11.66 -4.69 12.87
N LEU A 203 -10.43 -5.12 12.51
CA LEU A 203 -9.49 -4.28 11.75
C LEU A 203 -10.02 -4.01 10.33
N VAL A 204 -10.64 -5.01 9.68
CA VAL A 204 -11.29 -4.84 8.37
C VAL A 204 -12.43 -3.84 8.47
N GLY A 205 -13.27 -3.92 9.50
CA GLY A 205 -14.36 -2.96 9.72
C GLY A 205 -13.86 -1.53 9.86
N ALA A 206 -12.86 -1.30 10.71
CA ALA A 206 -12.24 -0.01 10.91
C ALA A 206 -11.58 0.52 9.61
N ALA A 207 -10.86 -0.35 8.91
CA ALA A 207 -10.20 0.00 7.66
C ALA A 207 -11.20 0.33 6.54
N LEU A 208 -12.29 -0.44 6.40
CA LEU A 208 -13.36 -0.16 5.44
C LEU A 208 -14.03 1.19 5.72
N ALA A 209 -14.38 1.47 6.96
CA ALA A 209 -14.97 2.75 7.34
C ALA A 209 -14.05 3.92 6.97
N GLY A 210 -12.75 3.83 7.32
CA GLY A 210 -11.75 4.82 6.94
C GLY A 210 -11.56 4.91 5.42
N GLY A 211 -11.52 3.78 4.72
CA GLY A 211 -11.37 3.71 3.28
C GLY A 211 -12.52 4.35 2.50
N VAL A 212 -13.76 4.09 2.90
CA VAL A 212 -14.96 4.70 2.29
C VAL A 212 -14.98 6.22 2.51
N VAL A 213 -14.73 6.67 3.72
CA VAL A 213 -14.66 8.11 4.02
C VAL A 213 -13.49 8.74 3.27
N GLY A 214 -12.29 8.15 3.35
CA GLY A 214 -11.09 8.68 2.72
C GLY A 214 -11.18 8.77 1.20
N SER A 215 -11.69 7.73 0.52
CA SER A 215 -11.82 7.72 -0.94
C SER A 215 -12.81 8.79 -1.44
N ARG A 216 -13.92 9.01 -0.72
CA ARG A 216 -14.89 10.07 -1.04
C ARG A 216 -14.29 11.46 -0.82
N LEU A 217 -13.58 11.66 0.29
CA LEU A 217 -12.90 12.92 0.58
C LEU A 217 -11.74 13.19 -0.38
N GLY A 218 -11.03 12.17 -0.84
CA GLY A 218 -9.93 12.27 -1.79
C GLY A 218 -10.36 12.66 -3.19
N ALA A 219 -11.55 12.27 -3.59
CA ALA A 219 -12.17 12.76 -4.81
C ALA A 219 -12.59 14.25 -4.69
N GLY A 220 -12.67 14.81 -3.46
CA GLY A 220 -13.07 16.17 -3.11
C GLY A 220 -11.91 17.09 -2.66
N VAL A 221 -12.01 17.75 -1.51
CA VAL A 221 -11.31 19.02 -1.19
C VAL A 221 -10.38 18.96 0.04
N LEU A 222 -9.85 17.82 0.47
CA LEU A 222 -9.05 17.78 1.70
C LEU A 222 -7.62 18.35 1.57
N PRO A 223 -7.16 19.16 2.56
CA PRO A 223 -5.77 19.63 2.62
C PRO A 223 -4.82 18.46 2.95
N ARG A 224 -4.25 17.88 1.88
CA ARG A 224 -3.36 16.72 1.90
C ARG A 224 -2.07 16.85 2.74
N PRO A 225 -1.45 18.06 2.92
CA PRO A 225 -0.10 18.14 3.49
C PRO A 225 -0.04 17.75 4.97
N ALA A 226 -1.01 18.15 5.80
CA ALA A 226 -0.98 17.87 7.25
C ALA A 226 -1.11 16.37 7.53
N LEU A 227 -2.03 15.71 6.85
CA LEU A 227 -2.27 14.27 6.99
C LEU A 227 -1.05 13.44 6.54
N CYS A 228 -0.42 13.83 5.43
CA CYS A 228 0.80 13.18 4.95
C CYS A 228 1.96 13.32 5.94
N ARG A 229 2.12 14.47 6.61
CA ARG A 229 3.16 14.70 7.62
C ARG A 229 2.96 13.84 8.87
N ILE A 230 1.72 13.74 9.37
CA ILE A 230 1.40 12.88 10.54
C ILE A 230 1.73 11.41 10.22
N LEU A 231 1.32 10.93 9.06
CA LEU A 231 1.62 9.57 8.63
C LEU A 231 3.12 9.33 8.43
N ALA A 232 3.83 10.28 7.82
CA ALA A 232 5.28 10.18 7.71
C ALA A 232 5.94 10.05 9.10
N GLY A 233 5.46 10.79 10.10
CA GLY A 233 5.91 10.68 11.48
C GLY A 233 5.68 9.28 12.07
N VAL A 234 4.49 8.71 11.89
CA VAL A 234 4.18 7.35 12.36
C VAL A 234 5.07 6.31 11.68
N LEU A 235 5.32 6.44 10.38
CA LEU A 235 6.22 5.55 9.63
C LEU A 235 7.66 5.64 10.14
N MET A 236 8.15 6.85 10.43
CA MET A 236 9.50 7.06 10.99
C MET A 236 9.66 6.42 12.38
N ILE A 237 8.65 6.53 13.24
CA ILE A 237 8.65 5.86 14.56
C ILE A 237 8.69 4.33 14.38
N ALA A 238 7.93 3.79 13.44
CA ALA A 238 7.93 2.35 13.16
C ALA A 238 9.28 1.85 12.63
N ILE A 239 9.93 2.63 11.75
CA ILE A 239 11.28 2.34 11.26
C ILE A 239 12.28 2.35 12.44
N ALA A 240 12.26 3.39 13.26
CA ALA A 240 13.16 3.52 14.39
C ALA A 240 13.02 2.33 15.35
N LYS A 241 11.78 1.95 15.72
CA LYS A 241 11.52 0.79 16.59
C LYS A 241 11.99 -0.53 15.99
N ARG A 242 12.02 -0.66 14.67
CA ARG A 242 12.44 -1.90 13.98
C ARG A 242 13.96 -2.00 13.84
N ILE A 243 14.65 -0.87 13.74
CA ILE A 243 16.12 -0.80 13.59
C ILE A 243 16.83 -0.78 14.95
N MET A 244 16.21 -0.22 15.99
CA MET A 244 16.81 -0.11 17.34
C MET A 244 17.26 -1.44 17.98
N PRO A 245 16.56 -2.58 17.84
CA PRO A 245 17.01 -3.86 18.38
C PRO A 245 18.34 -4.37 17.79
N TRP A 246 18.83 -3.76 16.71
CA TRP A 246 20.12 -4.11 16.10
C TRP A 246 21.31 -3.40 16.77
N TRP A 247 21.04 -2.48 17.71
CA TRP A 247 22.02 -1.67 18.42
C TRP A 247 22.12 -2.01 19.91
N SER A 248 21.33 -2.93 20.41
CA SER A 248 21.39 -3.52 21.76
C SER A 248 21.76 -5.00 21.68
#